data_c1f62e4371a07623667dbcac2520f913
#
_entry.id   c1f62e4371a07623667dbcac2520f913
#
_cell.length_a   1.000
_cell.length_b   1.000
_cell.length_c   1.000
_cell.angle_alpha   90.00
_cell.angle_beta   90.00
_cell.angle_gamma   90.00
#
_symmetry.space_group_name_H-M   'P 1'
#
loop_
_entity.id
_entity.type
_entity.pdbx_description
1 polymer ?
#
loop_
_entity_poly.entity_id
_entity_poly.type
_entity_poly.pdbx_seq_one_letter_code
_entity_poly.pdbx_strand_id
1 'polypeptide(L)' 'MDTKETRDVEKEYPTAEFVTKLRRLADAIESGGRFDIQIAGERIYVPVHAKFTIEHERSETEEEIEFQIKWEKDQN' A
#
# COMPACT_ATOMS: atom_id res chain seq x y z
N MET A 1 7.24 -10.24 -23.15
CA MET A 1 7.47 -9.29 -22.08
C MET A 1 6.17 -8.77 -21.53
N ASP A 2 5.95 -9.02 -20.32
CA ASP A 2 4.67 -8.68 -19.72
C ASP A 2 4.88 -7.55 -18.71
N THR A 3 4.40 -6.38 -19.07
CA THR A 3 4.51 -5.24 -18.18
C THR A 3 3.12 -4.74 -17.84
N LYS A 4 2.90 -4.50 -16.58
CA LYS A 4 1.63 -3.94 -16.16
C LYS A 4 1.60 -2.46 -16.48
N GLU A 5 0.45 -2.00 -16.88
CA GLU A 5 0.25 -0.60 -17.15
C GLU A 5 0.35 0.19 -15.84
N THR A 6 0.66 1.47 -15.98
CA THR A 6 0.64 2.33 -14.81
C THR A 6 -0.78 2.37 -14.25
N ARG A 7 -0.85 2.52 -12.95
CA ARG A 7 -2.12 2.44 -12.28
C ARG A 7 -2.08 3.30 -11.02
N ASP A 8 -3.14 4.04 -10.80
CA ASP A 8 -3.28 4.87 -9.61
C ASP A 8 -4.73 4.78 -9.21
N VAL A 9 -5.03 3.85 -8.29
CA VAL A 9 -6.39 3.51 -7.93
C VAL A 9 -6.59 3.71 -6.43
N GLU A 10 -7.67 4.36 -6.09
CA GLU A 10 -8.06 4.55 -4.70
C GLU A 10 -9.44 3.93 -4.53
N LYS A 11 -9.63 3.23 -3.43
CA LYS A 11 -10.89 2.60 -3.13
C LYS A 11 -11.26 2.88 -1.68
N GLU A 12 -12.50 3.28 -1.49
CA GLU A 12 -13.02 3.49 -0.14
C GLU A 12 -13.52 2.17 0.42
N TYR A 13 -13.20 1.87 1.68
CA TYR A 13 -13.58 0.64 2.35
C TYR A 13 -14.42 0.95 3.57
N PRO A 14 -15.40 0.09 3.90
CA PRO A 14 -16.07 0.20 5.20
C PRO A 14 -15.05 0.07 6.32
N THR A 15 -15.34 0.71 7.44
CA THR A 15 -14.39 0.77 8.55
C THR A 15 -13.87 -0.60 8.97
N ALA A 16 -14.74 -1.60 9.08
CA ALA A 16 -14.33 -2.92 9.53
C ALA A 16 -13.34 -3.57 8.57
N GLU A 17 -13.59 -3.42 7.26
CA GLU A 17 -12.67 -3.96 6.26
C GLU A 17 -11.34 -3.21 6.28
N PHE A 18 -11.41 -1.91 6.45
CA PHE A 18 -10.19 -1.09 6.51
C PHE A 18 -9.32 -1.51 7.69
N VAL A 19 -9.94 -1.71 8.85
CA VAL A 19 -9.21 -2.13 10.05
C VAL A 19 -8.58 -3.50 9.85
N THR A 20 -9.32 -4.43 9.25
CA THR A 20 -8.79 -5.77 8.99
C THR A 20 -7.57 -5.71 8.07
N LYS A 21 -7.67 -4.94 6.99
CA LYS A 21 -6.55 -4.80 6.07
C LYS A 21 -5.33 -4.18 6.76
N LEU A 22 -5.58 -3.17 7.59
CA LEU A 22 -4.51 -2.48 8.28
C LEU A 22 -3.80 -3.40 9.27
N ARG A 23 -4.55 -4.22 10.00
CA ARG A 23 -3.96 -5.17 10.93
C ARG A 23 -3.12 -6.22 10.22
N ARG A 24 -3.63 -6.76 9.10
CA ARG A 24 -2.89 -7.72 8.31
C ARG A 24 -1.61 -7.11 7.76
N LEU A 25 -1.70 -5.88 7.32
CA LEU A 25 -0.53 -5.17 6.80
C LEU A 25 0.52 -5.01 7.90
N ALA A 26 0.11 -4.59 9.08
CA ALA A 26 1.03 -4.41 10.19
C ALA A 26 1.73 -5.72 10.54
N ASP A 27 0.95 -6.81 10.61
CA ASP A 27 1.51 -8.12 10.92
C ASP A 27 2.51 -8.56 9.86
N ALA A 28 2.18 -8.34 8.60
CA ALA A 28 3.06 -8.73 7.49
C ALA A 28 4.38 -7.97 7.54
N ILE A 29 4.30 -6.67 7.78
CA ILE A 29 5.50 -5.83 7.88
C ILE A 29 6.35 -6.27 9.07
N GLU A 30 5.71 -6.55 10.18
CA GLU A 30 6.41 -6.95 11.39
C GLU A 30 7.16 -8.27 11.21
N SER A 31 6.62 -9.17 10.39
CA SER A 31 7.27 -10.46 10.15
C SER A 31 8.58 -10.32 9.39
N GLY A 32 8.81 -9.21 8.71
CA GLY A 32 10.10 -8.91 8.10
C GLY A 32 10.32 -9.50 6.73
N GLY A 33 9.38 -10.26 6.19
CA GLY A 33 9.53 -10.85 4.88
C GLY A 33 8.74 -10.08 3.83
N ARG A 34 8.85 -10.55 2.59
CA ARG A 34 8.00 -10.01 1.54
C ARG A 34 6.57 -10.52 1.76
N PHE A 35 5.61 -9.78 1.27
CA PHE A 35 4.22 -10.15 1.46
C PHE A 35 3.38 -9.66 0.29
N ASP A 36 2.10 -10.01 0.29
CA ASP A 36 1.20 -9.49 -0.73
C ASP A 36 -0.04 -8.89 -0.08
N ILE A 37 -0.69 -8.01 -0.83
CA ILE A 37 -1.92 -7.39 -0.40
C ILE A 37 -2.79 -7.17 -1.62
N GLN A 38 -4.10 -7.32 -1.46
CA GLN A 38 -5.02 -7.12 -2.56
C GLN A 38 -5.68 -5.75 -2.44
N ILE A 39 -5.60 -4.97 -3.51
CA ILE A 39 -6.14 -3.62 -3.54
C ILE A 39 -6.95 -3.46 -4.82
N ALA A 40 -8.24 -3.15 -4.67
CA ALA A 40 -9.10 -2.86 -5.80
C ALA A 40 -8.95 -3.88 -6.92
N GLY A 41 -9.01 -5.17 -6.55
CA GLY A 41 -9.03 -6.25 -7.52
C GLY A 41 -7.68 -6.76 -7.99
N GLU A 42 -6.61 -6.16 -7.54
CA GLU A 42 -5.28 -6.62 -7.95
C GLU A 42 -4.45 -7.01 -6.74
N ARG A 43 -3.69 -8.10 -6.88
CA ARG A 43 -2.79 -8.56 -5.83
C ARG A 43 -1.42 -7.92 -6.05
N ILE A 44 -0.95 -7.21 -5.04
CA ILE A 44 0.32 -6.49 -5.11
C ILE A 44 1.34 -7.23 -4.25
N TYR A 45 2.51 -7.53 -4.81
CA TYR A 45 3.59 -8.20 -4.08
C TYR A 45 4.60 -7.16 -3.62
N VAL A 46 4.81 -7.09 -2.31
CA VAL A 46 5.66 -6.07 -1.70
C VAL A 46 6.99 -6.71 -1.33
N PRO A 47 8.11 -6.19 -1.86
CA PRO A 47 9.42 -6.79 -1.60
C PRO A 47 9.97 -6.37 -0.24
N VAL A 48 10.98 -7.10 0.20
CA VAL A 48 11.61 -6.84 1.50
C VAL A 48 12.23 -5.45 1.56
N HIS A 49 12.71 -4.93 0.43
CA HIS A 49 13.41 -3.65 0.43
C HIS A 49 12.49 -2.44 0.35
N ALA A 50 11.18 -2.64 0.43
CA ALA A 50 10.24 -1.52 0.43
C ALA A 50 10.52 -0.58 1.62
N LYS A 51 10.26 0.70 1.41
CA LYS A 51 10.46 1.71 2.44
C LYS A 51 9.11 2.22 2.93
N PHE A 52 9.07 2.61 4.18
CA PHE A 52 7.83 3.00 4.83
C PHE A 52 7.89 4.47 5.24
N THR A 53 6.87 5.23 4.89
CA THR A 53 6.75 6.63 5.28
C THR A 53 5.32 6.93 5.69
N ILE A 54 5.16 7.97 6.46
CA ILE A 54 3.83 8.47 6.84
C ILE A 54 3.79 9.93 6.45
N GLU A 55 2.75 10.30 5.72
CA GLU A 55 2.62 11.65 5.22
C GLU A 55 1.35 12.30 5.75
N HIS A 56 1.41 13.59 6.02
CA HIS A 56 0.26 14.39 6.41
C HIS A 56 0.17 15.59 5.47
N GLU A 57 -0.98 15.79 4.88
CA GLU A 57 -1.22 16.93 3.99
C GLU A 57 -2.42 17.73 4.48
N ARG A 58 -2.34 19.04 4.35
CA ARG A 58 -3.42 19.93 4.74
C ARG A 58 -3.59 21.01 3.69
N SER A 59 -4.83 21.22 3.27
CA SER A 59 -5.18 22.31 2.37
C SER A 59 -6.25 23.15 3.06
N GLU A 60 -6.84 24.07 2.31
CA GLU A 60 -7.89 24.92 2.88
C GLU A 60 -9.17 24.13 3.16
N THR A 61 -9.41 23.06 2.41
CA THR A 61 -10.67 22.34 2.49
C THR A 61 -10.54 20.89 2.95
N GLU A 62 -9.32 20.32 2.94
CA GLU A 62 -9.16 18.90 3.21
C GLU A 62 -7.92 18.64 4.04
N GLU A 63 -7.96 17.52 4.72
CA GLU A 63 -6.82 17.05 5.48
C GLU A 63 -6.66 15.56 5.25
N GLU A 64 -5.41 15.09 5.11
CA GLU A 64 -5.15 13.71 4.72
C GLU A 64 -3.96 13.15 5.46
N ILE A 65 -4.06 11.87 5.84
CA ILE A 65 -2.94 11.11 6.40
C ILE A 65 -2.73 9.91 5.48
N GLU A 66 -1.48 9.66 5.10
CA GLU A 66 -1.15 8.52 4.26
C GLU A 66 -0.06 7.68 4.90
N PHE A 67 -0.28 6.36 4.94
CA PHE A 67 0.76 5.41 5.28
C PHE A 67 1.25 4.85 3.96
N GLN A 68 2.51 5.12 3.60
CA GLN A 68 3.04 4.82 2.29
C GLN A 68 4.08 3.71 2.35
N ILE A 69 3.99 2.81 1.39
CA ILE A 69 4.95 1.73 1.21
C ILE A 69 5.44 1.84 -0.22
N LYS A 70 6.73 2.15 -0.40
CA LYS A 70 7.25 2.44 -1.73
C LYS A 70 8.48 1.61 -2.03
N TRP A 71 8.61 1.22 -3.28
CA TRP A 71 9.80 0.53 -3.74
C TRP A 71 9.95 0.74 -5.23
N GLU A 72 11.17 0.60 -5.71
CA GLU A 72 11.43 0.63 -7.14
C GLU A 72 11.31 -0.79 -7.68
N LYS A 73 10.71 -0.90 -8.86
CA LYS A 73 10.54 -2.21 -9.49
C LYS A 73 11.89 -2.69 -10.00
N ASP A 74 12.05 -4.01 -10.05
CA ASP A 74 13.25 -4.60 -10.61
C ASP A 74 13.35 -4.24 -12.09
N GLN A 75 14.57 -4.09 -12.57
CA GLN A 75 14.83 -3.67 -13.93
C GLN A 75 15.16 -4.84 -14.84
N ASN A 76 15.06 -6.05 -14.39
CA ASN A 76 15.45 -7.21 -15.18
C ASN A 76 14.46 -7.56 -16.26
#